data_2e3dd2805e1848bc0bb75d2b01070c50
#
_entry.id   2e3dd2805e1848bc0bb75d2b01070c50
#
_cell.length_a   1.000
_cell.length_b   1.000
_cell.length_c   1.000
_cell.angle_alpha   90.00
_cell.angle_beta   90.00
_cell.angle_gamma   90.00
#
_symmetry.space_group_name_H-M   'P 1'
#
loop_
_entity.id
_entity.type
_entity.pdbx_description
1 polymer ?
#
loop_
_entity_poly.entity_id
_entity_poly.type
_entity_poly.pdbx_seq_one_letter_code
_entity_poly.pdbx_strand_id
1 'polypeptide(L)'
;MTTDRAIGLARESEGPQRATLLELFLDLVFVAALALTSRTLAQRLDWVGAVQTVVLLLAIWWVWSATALVTDLYHAQRPPIFVMTLWVMLGTILMAGTLPDAFSDRALVFAGAYVAIHLGRGIFLVATLHNRRAHLHPGRFVFWFLVSAVPWLAGGLVAGAARGLLWTAALAIDYGAAWLRYPTPRLGRVPTSQYRVAADHLAERYQQFFTLALGDLILVTTITYADSDMTAGRTAALLLAFAATVLLWQVYVHRAGALLKATIESSRDPGRFVRSAPNTHLLMVAGVVAASAGFEVVIAHPTDHSTPWQAGIILGGPALFLAGRARFEYEVFSRVSPSRLVALLVLIVAGPALVLAPALVAGLTATLVLAGVAIADSIRARGAPPEQPTPSM
;
A
#
# COMPACT_ATOMS: atom_id res chain seq x y z
N MET A 1 16.28 -18.49 33.45
CA MET A 1 14.84 -18.51 33.08
C MET A 1 14.36 -17.33 32.22
N THR A 2 15.15 -16.29 31.97
CA THR A 2 14.76 -15.07 31.21
C THR A 2 15.08 -15.13 29.71
N THR A 3 15.98 -16.03 29.27
CA THR A 3 16.40 -16.19 27.87
C THR A 3 15.35 -16.92 27.01
N ASP A 4 14.58 -17.84 27.60
CA ASP A 4 13.58 -18.66 26.87
C ASP A 4 12.34 -17.89 26.38
N ARG A 5 11.95 -16.81 27.10
CA ARG A 5 10.74 -16.04 26.70
C ARG A 5 10.94 -15.13 25.50
N ALA A 6 12.16 -14.71 25.21
CA ALA A 6 12.43 -13.91 24.00
C ALA A 6 12.48 -14.78 22.75
N ILE A 7 13.02 -15.99 22.87
CA ILE A 7 13.05 -17.03 21.82
C ILE A 7 11.60 -17.40 21.44
N GLY A 8 10.68 -17.51 22.39
CA GLY A 8 9.28 -17.85 22.12
C GLY A 8 8.41 -16.73 21.52
N LEU A 9 8.92 -15.49 21.35
CA LEU A 9 8.22 -14.41 20.68
C LEU A 9 8.71 -14.22 19.24
N ALA A 10 9.98 -14.47 18.97
CA ALA A 10 10.55 -14.35 17.64
C ALA A 10 9.95 -15.42 16.72
N ARG A 11 9.71 -15.04 15.47
CA ARG A 11 9.30 -15.98 14.43
C ARG A 11 10.53 -16.75 13.97
N GLU A 12 10.44 -18.08 13.87
CA GLU A 12 11.50 -18.91 13.31
C GLU A 12 11.58 -18.70 11.81
N SER A 13 12.78 -18.63 11.26
CA SER A 13 13.00 -18.41 9.82
C SER A 13 12.87 -19.70 8.98
N GLU A 14 12.73 -20.87 9.62
CA GLU A 14 12.67 -22.16 8.95
C GLU A 14 11.25 -22.74 8.95
N GLY A 15 10.77 -23.16 7.77
CA GLY A 15 9.48 -23.79 7.55
C GLY A 15 8.42 -22.89 6.87
N PRO A 16 7.36 -23.51 6.28
CA PRO A 16 6.30 -22.76 5.62
C PRO A 16 5.50 -21.94 6.64
N GLN A 17 5.61 -20.62 6.55
CA GLN A 17 4.97 -19.69 7.47
C GLN A 17 3.83 -18.96 6.77
N ARG A 18 2.61 -19.38 7.07
CA ARG A 18 1.41 -18.70 6.56
C ARG A 18 1.02 -17.50 7.41
N ALA A 19 0.41 -16.52 6.78
CA ALA A 19 -0.21 -15.42 7.50
C ALA A 19 -1.33 -15.93 8.40
N THR A 20 -1.48 -15.31 9.56
CA THR A 20 -2.47 -15.68 10.57
C THR A 20 -3.81 -15.01 10.29
N LEU A 21 -4.91 -15.55 10.83
CA LEU A 21 -6.24 -14.92 10.76
C LEU A 21 -6.26 -13.51 11.37
N LEU A 22 -5.45 -13.26 12.39
CA LEU A 22 -5.31 -11.92 12.98
C LEU A 22 -4.69 -10.93 12.00
N GLU A 23 -3.70 -11.36 11.23
CA GLU A 23 -3.07 -10.53 10.20
C GLU A 23 -4.02 -10.24 9.03
N LEU A 24 -4.85 -11.21 8.64
CA LEU A 24 -5.93 -10.99 7.66
C LEU A 24 -6.98 -10.00 8.19
N PHE A 25 -7.32 -10.09 9.46
CA PHE A 25 -8.26 -9.15 10.08
C PHE A 25 -7.66 -7.73 10.18
N LEU A 26 -6.37 -7.62 10.50
CA LEU A 26 -5.64 -6.36 10.42
C LEU A 26 -5.73 -5.75 9.02
N ASP A 27 -5.46 -6.53 7.97
CA ASP A 27 -5.51 -6.07 6.59
C ASP A 27 -6.91 -5.59 6.18
N LEU A 28 -7.97 -6.26 6.66
CA LEU A 28 -9.36 -5.85 6.41
C LEU A 28 -9.66 -4.46 6.99
N VAL A 29 -9.10 -4.11 8.15
CA VAL A 29 -9.23 -2.77 8.73
C VAL A 29 -8.59 -1.71 7.82
N PHE A 30 -7.47 -2.04 7.18
CA PHE A 30 -6.83 -1.13 6.24
C PHE A 30 -7.59 -0.99 4.92
N VAL A 31 -8.31 -2.03 4.47
CA VAL A 31 -9.19 -1.93 3.29
C VAL A 31 -10.26 -0.86 3.50
N ALA A 32 -10.84 -0.76 4.71
CA ALA A 32 -11.79 0.31 5.02
C ALA A 32 -11.14 1.71 4.90
N ALA A 33 -9.89 1.86 5.35
CA ALA A 33 -9.16 3.11 5.19
C ALA A 33 -8.87 3.43 3.70
N LEU A 34 -8.52 2.42 2.89
CA LEU A 34 -8.32 2.60 1.45
C LEU A 34 -9.62 3.02 0.76
N ALA A 35 -10.76 2.38 1.09
CA ALA A 35 -12.06 2.69 0.51
C ALA A 35 -12.51 4.14 0.80
N LEU A 36 -12.25 4.63 2.00
CA LEU A 36 -12.51 6.03 2.33
C LEU A 36 -11.53 6.99 1.65
N THR A 37 -10.30 6.56 1.42
CA THR A 37 -9.30 7.35 0.69
C THR A 37 -9.64 7.49 -0.79
N SER A 38 -10.05 6.40 -1.45
CA SER A 38 -10.44 6.42 -2.87
C SER A 38 -11.72 7.26 -3.09
N ARG A 39 -12.73 7.14 -2.23
CA ARG A 39 -13.95 7.97 -2.28
C ARG A 39 -13.64 9.45 -2.05
N THR A 40 -12.78 9.78 -1.09
CA THR A 40 -12.35 11.18 -0.85
C THR A 40 -11.64 11.75 -2.08
N LEU A 41 -10.82 10.95 -2.76
CA LEU A 41 -10.17 11.34 -4.01
C LEU A 41 -11.18 11.57 -5.12
N ALA A 42 -12.17 10.69 -5.31
CA ALA A 42 -13.21 10.82 -6.34
C ALA A 42 -14.06 12.07 -6.15
N GLN A 43 -14.32 12.47 -4.90
CA GLN A 43 -15.09 13.68 -4.57
C GLN A 43 -14.32 14.99 -4.77
N ARG A 44 -12.98 14.93 -4.82
CA ARG A 44 -12.12 16.10 -4.96
C ARG A 44 -11.02 15.90 -5.98
N LEU A 45 -11.39 15.94 -7.25
CA LEU A 45 -10.48 15.77 -8.39
C LEU A 45 -9.83 17.11 -8.77
N ASP A 46 -8.90 17.56 -7.95
CA ASP A 46 -8.02 18.72 -8.18
C ASP A 46 -6.60 18.45 -7.61
N TRP A 47 -5.66 19.37 -7.85
CA TRP A 47 -4.29 19.24 -7.34
C TRP A 47 -4.23 19.13 -5.81
N VAL A 48 -5.10 19.86 -5.12
CA VAL A 48 -5.12 19.87 -3.66
C VAL A 48 -5.61 18.54 -3.14
N GLY A 49 -6.72 18.02 -3.70
CA GLY A 49 -7.24 16.69 -3.37
C GLY A 49 -6.25 15.57 -3.66
N ALA A 50 -5.55 15.63 -4.82
CA ALA A 50 -4.52 14.65 -5.16
C ALA A 50 -3.37 14.66 -4.15
N VAL A 51 -2.82 15.82 -3.80
CA VAL A 51 -1.73 15.94 -2.82
C VAL A 51 -2.19 15.48 -1.43
N GLN A 52 -3.38 15.88 -1.00
CA GLN A 52 -3.96 15.46 0.28
C GLN A 52 -4.12 13.94 0.32
N THR A 53 -4.64 13.33 -0.75
CA THR A 53 -4.77 11.87 -0.86
C THR A 53 -3.43 11.17 -0.77
N VAL A 54 -2.40 11.68 -1.42
CA VAL A 54 -1.03 11.12 -1.33
C VAL A 54 -0.53 11.16 0.10
N VAL A 55 -0.69 12.27 0.82
CA VAL A 55 -0.26 12.40 2.22
C VAL A 55 -1.01 11.39 3.10
N LEU A 56 -2.34 11.29 2.95
CA LEU A 56 -3.15 10.34 3.73
C LEU A 56 -2.80 8.89 3.42
N LEU A 57 -2.65 8.55 2.14
CA LEU A 57 -2.27 7.21 1.71
C LEU A 57 -0.88 6.82 2.22
N LEU A 58 0.09 7.73 2.17
CA LEU A 58 1.42 7.51 2.74
C LEU A 58 1.36 7.27 4.25
N ALA A 59 0.52 8.01 4.98
CA ALA A 59 0.34 7.79 6.41
C ALA A 59 -0.26 6.41 6.72
N ILE A 60 -1.35 6.04 6.03
CA ILE A 60 -2.02 4.74 6.17
C ILE A 60 -1.04 3.61 5.83
N TRP A 61 -0.35 3.72 4.70
CA TRP A 61 0.64 2.75 4.25
C TRP A 61 1.78 2.57 5.26
N TRP A 62 2.24 3.67 5.86
CA TRP A 62 3.30 3.62 6.86
C TRP A 62 2.87 2.86 8.12
N VAL A 63 1.64 3.09 8.59
CA VAL A 63 1.08 2.32 9.72
C VAL A 63 1.05 0.83 9.40
N TRP A 64 0.55 0.47 8.21
CA TRP A 64 0.46 -0.92 7.77
C TRP A 64 1.85 -1.56 7.65
N SER A 65 2.75 -0.98 6.86
CA SER A 65 4.05 -1.57 6.57
C SER A 65 4.92 -1.74 7.81
N ALA A 66 4.87 -0.76 8.73
CA ALA A 66 5.59 -0.86 10.00
C ALA A 66 4.97 -1.90 10.94
N THR A 67 3.65 -2.16 10.85
CA THR A 67 3.00 -3.23 11.63
C THR A 67 3.28 -4.59 11.01
N ALA A 68 3.21 -4.71 9.69
CA ALA A 68 3.56 -5.93 8.95
C ALA A 68 5.00 -6.39 9.27
N LEU A 69 5.95 -5.43 9.31
CA LEU A 69 7.33 -5.75 9.74
C LEU A 69 7.39 -6.32 11.17
N VAL A 70 6.59 -5.79 12.10
CA VAL A 70 6.58 -6.31 13.48
C VAL A 70 5.99 -7.72 13.53
N THR A 71 4.89 -7.98 12.82
CA THR A 71 4.27 -9.32 12.78
C THR A 71 5.07 -10.33 11.94
N ASP A 72 5.97 -9.85 11.08
CA ASP A 72 6.94 -10.69 10.37
C ASP A 72 8.11 -11.10 11.30
N LEU A 73 8.56 -10.22 12.19
CA LEU A 73 9.61 -10.50 13.15
C LEU A 73 9.12 -11.29 14.38
N TYR A 74 7.87 -11.10 14.78
CA TYR A 74 7.30 -11.67 15.99
C TYR A 74 5.97 -12.36 15.69
N HIS A 75 5.72 -13.50 16.33
CA HIS A 75 4.46 -14.24 16.15
C HIS A 75 3.24 -13.42 16.57
N ALA A 76 2.38 -13.08 15.61
CA ALA A 76 1.17 -12.28 15.82
C ALA A 76 0.21 -12.87 16.85
N GLN A 77 0.17 -14.21 16.99
CA GLN A 77 -0.71 -14.91 17.94
C GLN A 77 -0.22 -14.93 19.39
N ARG A 78 1.03 -14.47 19.66
CA ARG A 78 1.50 -14.36 21.04
C ARG A 78 0.78 -13.21 21.76
N PRO A 79 0.28 -13.42 23.02
CA PRO A 79 -0.56 -12.45 23.69
C PRO A 79 -0.05 -10.99 23.65
N PRO A 80 1.24 -10.70 23.86
CA PRO A 80 1.72 -9.33 23.75
C PRO A 80 1.56 -8.75 22.33
N ILE A 81 1.93 -9.50 21.28
CA ILE A 81 1.85 -9.03 19.90
C ILE A 81 0.39 -8.94 19.45
N PHE A 82 -0.46 -9.87 19.90
CA PHE A 82 -1.90 -9.84 19.66
C PHE A 82 -2.53 -8.52 20.18
N VAL A 83 -2.29 -8.17 21.46
CA VAL A 83 -2.81 -6.93 22.06
C VAL A 83 -2.29 -5.69 21.35
N MET A 84 -1.00 -5.67 21.01
CA MET A 84 -0.41 -4.58 20.22
C MET A 84 -1.09 -4.46 18.84
N THR A 85 -1.37 -5.56 18.16
CA THR A 85 -2.05 -5.56 16.86
C THR A 85 -3.47 -5.02 16.99
N LEU A 86 -4.23 -5.40 18.02
CA LEU A 86 -5.56 -4.83 18.30
C LEU A 86 -5.48 -3.31 18.56
N TRP A 87 -4.46 -2.83 19.28
CA TRP A 87 -4.22 -1.40 19.46
C TRP A 87 -4.05 -0.67 18.13
N VAL A 88 -3.23 -1.22 17.22
CA VAL A 88 -3.04 -0.66 15.86
C VAL A 88 -4.35 -0.66 15.09
N MET A 89 -5.12 -1.74 15.13
CA MET A 89 -6.41 -1.85 14.45
C MET A 89 -7.38 -0.78 14.93
N LEU A 90 -7.51 -0.60 16.25
CA LEU A 90 -8.37 0.42 16.85
C LEU A 90 -7.96 1.83 16.39
N GLY A 91 -6.67 2.14 16.46
CA GLY A 91 -6.15 3.42 15.97
C GLY A 91 -6.39 3.63 14.48
N THR A 92 -6.24 2.57 13.66
CA THR A 92 -6.47 2.63 12.21
C THR A 92 -7.95 2.87 11.89
N ILE A 93 -8.89 2.27 12.63
CA ILE A 93 -10.33 2.55 12.47
C ILE A 93 -10.63 4.03 12.80
N LEU A 94 -10.03 4.57 13.88
CA LEU A 94 -10.19 5.99 14.20
C LEU A 94 -9.60 6.89 13.12
N MET A 95 -8.41 6.56 12.59
CA MET A 95 -7.84 7.27 11.44
C MET A 95 -8.77 7.20 10.23
N ALA A 96 -9.25 6.01 9.87
CA ALA A 96 -10.14 5.80 8.72
C ALA A 96 -11.42 6.66 8.84
N GLY A 97 -12.06 6.65 10.00
CA GLY A 97 -13.27 7.45 10.25
C GLY A 97 -13.08 8.98 10.18
N THR A 98 -11.83 9.44 10.18
CA THR A 98 -11.51 10.87 10.06
C THR A 98 -11.04 11.26 8.65
N LEU A 99 -10.78 10.31 7.75
CA LEU A 99 -10.18 10.57 6.43
C LEU A 99 -10.91 11.62 5.59
N PRO A 100 -12.25 11.61 5.46
CA PRO A 100 -12.94 12.60 4.64
C PRO A 100 -12.69 14.05 5.11
N ASP A 101 -12.53 14.24 6.42
CA ASP A 101 -12.35 15.54 7.06
C ASP A 101 -10.94 15.72 7.66
N ALA A 102 -9.98 14.88 7.30
CA ALA A 102 -8.63 14.91 7.87
C ALA A 102 -7.91 16.25 7.60
N PHE A 103 -8.18 16.89 6.46
CA PHE A 103 -7.62 18.20 6.16
C PHE A 103 -8.53 19.38 6.59
N SER A 104 -9.60 19.12 7.33
CA SER A 104 -10.52 20.14 7.87
C SER A 104 -10.68 19.98 9.39
N ASP A 105 -11.86 19.62 9.85
CA ASP A 105 -12.25 19.66 11.26
C ASP A 105 -11.70 18.50 12.10
N ARG A 106 -11.36 17.37 11.45
CA ARG A 106 -10.87 16.16 12.14
C ARG A 106 -9.36 15.99 12.11
N ALA A 107 -8.61 17.02 11.71
CA ALA A 107 -7.17 16.97 11.56
C ALA A 107 -6.42 16.52 12.81
N LEU A 108 -6.79 17.07 13.97
CA LEU A 108 -6.13 16.72 15.23
C LEU A 108 -6.42 15.27 15.65
N VAL A 109 -7.64 14.78 15.37
CA VAL A 109 -8.00 13.37 15.65
C VAL A 109 -7.21 12.43 14.76
N PHE A 110 -7.08 12.74 13.45
CA PHE A 110 -6.27 11.97 12.51
C PHE A 110 -4.81 11.91 12.95
N ALA A 111 -4.19 13.07 13.18
CA ALA A 111 -2.79 13.17 13.62
C ALA A 111 -2.56 12.50 14.99
N GLY A 112 -3.48 12.70 15.93
CA GLY A 112 -3.44 12.08 17.24
C GLY A 112 -3.52 10.56 17.19
N ALA A 113 -4.41 10.02 16.36
CA ALA A 113 -4.53 8.58 16.14
C ALA A 113 -3.26 8.00 15.50
N TYR A 114 -2.70 8.67 14.46
CA TYR A 114 -1.43 8.27 13.84
C TYR A 114 -0.30 8.21 14.87
N VAL A 115 -0.11 9.27 15.65
CA VAL A 115 0.92 9.35 16.68
C VAL A 115 0.71 8.30 17.77
N ALA A 116 -0.53 8.11 18.23
CA ALA A 116 -0.88 7.12 19.25
C ALA A 116 -0.59 5.68 18.79
N ILE A 117 -0.89 5.36 17.52
CA ILE A 117 -0.56 4.05 16.94
C ILE A 117 0.94 3.80 17.01
N HIS A 118 1.75 4.71 16.49
CA HIS A 118 3.19 4.53 16.38
C HIS A 118 3.90 4.51 17.73
N LEU A 119 3.58 5.47 18.61
CA LEU A 119 4.15 5.55 19.95
C LEU A 119 3.66 4.40 20.83
N GLY A 120 2.36 4.08 20.80
CA GLY A 120 1.78 2.98 21.57
C GLY A 120 2.43 1.65 21.18
N ARG A 121 2.53 1.35 19.88
CA ARG A 121 3.25 0.17 19.37
C ARG A 121 4.70 0.15 19.82
N GLY A 122 5.41 1.28 19.71
CA GLY A 122 6.81 1.38 20.07
C GLY A 122 7.05 1.17 21.56
N ILE A 123 6.28 1.84 22.43
CA ILE A 123 6.35 1.72 23.89
C ILE A 123 6.02 0.28 24.31
N PHE A 124 4.99 -0.31 23.70
CA PHE A 124 4.60 -1.69 23.97
C PHE A 124 5.73 -2.68 23.65
N LEU A 125 6.39 -2.51 22.50
CA LEU A 125 7.53 -3.34 22.12
C LEU A 125 8.73 -3.12 23.05
N VAL A 126 9.02 -1.88 23.46
CA VAL A 126 10.08 -1.59 24.45
C VAL A 126 9.78 -2.32 25.76
N ALA A 127 8.56 -2.21 26.29
CA ALA A 127 8.18 -2.86 27.55
C ALA A 127 8.24 -4.40 27.45
N THR A 128 7.77 -4.96 26.33
CA THR A 128 7.71 -6.40 26.11
C THR A 128 9.12 -7.01 25.90
N LEU A 129 10.01 -6.28 25.22
CA LEU A 129 11.35 -6.75 24.88
C LEU A 129 12.43 -6.24 25.84
N HIS A 130 12.03 -5.54 26.90
CA HIS A 130 12.96 -5.09 27.94
C HIS A 130 13.76 -6.28 28.50
N ASN A 131 15.07 -6.13 28.66
CA ASN A 131 15.99 -7.18 29.10
C ASN A 131 16.12 -8.41 28.18
N ARG A 132 15.66 -8.33 26.92
CA ARG A 132 15.82 -9.40 25.93
C ARG A 132 16.76 -8.96 24.83
N ARG A 133 17.55 -9.88 24.29
CA ARG A 133 18.35 -9.65 23.08
C ARG A 133 17.39 -9.60 21.89
N ALA A 134 16.74 -8.45 21.67
CA ALA A 134 15.88 -8.24 20.52
C ALA A 134 16.71 -8.02 19.26
N HIS A 135 16.31 -8.62 18.15
CA HIS A 135 16.95 -8.40 16.85
C HIS A 135 16.90 -6.92 16.42
N LEU A 136 15.79 -6.22 16.69
CA LEU A 136 15.67 -4.77 16.51
C LEU A 136 15.47 -4.08 17.86
N HIS A 137 16.20 -2.97 18.07
CA HIS A 137 16.07 -2.19 19.29
C HIS A 137 14.88 -1.24 19.17
N PRO A 138 13.70 -1.52 19.82
CA PRO A 138 12.47 -0.76 19.58
C PRO A 138 12.58 0.72 19.92
N GLY A 139 13.48 1.09 20.85
CA GLY A 139 13.75 2.48 21.22
C GLY A 139 14.19 3.37 20.06
N ARG A 140 14.79 2.81 18.99
CA ARG A 140 15.14 3.58 17.79
C ARG A 140 13.89 4.08 17.07
N PHE A 141 12.88 3.22 16.95
CA PHE A 141 11.60 3.57 16.32
C PHE A 141 10.84 4.59 17.16
N VAL A 142 10.79 4.39 18.49
CA VAL A 142 10.15 5.35 19.42
C VAL A 142 10.78 6.73 19.30
N PHE A 143 12.11 6.82 19.25
CA PHE A 143 12.82 8.10 19.10
C PHE A 143 12.37 8.85 17.85
N TRP A 144 12.37 8.20 16.68
CA TRP A 144 12.01 8.84 15.41
C TRP A 144 10.53 9.16 15.32
N PHE A 145 9.64 8.31 15.88
CA PHE A 145 8.21 8.62 15.97
C PHE A 145 7.91 9.76 16.94
N LEU A 146 8.70 9.97 17.99
CA LEU A 146 8.62 11.17 18.83
C LEU A 146 9.03 12.43 18.04
N VAL A 147 10.05 12.34 17.20
CA VAL A 147 10.48 13.46 16.36
C VAL A 147 9.40 13.79 15.32
N SER A 148 8.83 12.80 14.64
CA SER A 148 7.77 13.03 13.64
C SER A 148 6.42 13.42 14.29
N ALA A 149 6.15 13.04 15.54
CA ALA A 149 4.94 13.43 16.26
C ALA A 149 4.79 14.95 16.37
N VAL A 150 5.90 15.69 16.48
CA VAL A 150 5.86 17.16 16.60
C VAL A 150 5.19 17.82 15.39
N PRO A 151 5.67 17.64 14.14
CA PRO A 151 5.00 18.19 12.97
C PRO A 151 3.64 17.55 12.70
N TRP A 152 3.39 16.28 13.05
CA TRP A 152 2.04 15.69 12.97
C TRP A 152 1.02 16.44 13.82
N LEU A 153 1.29 16.64 15.11
CA LEU A 153 0.39 17.31 16.04
C LEU A 153 0.29 18.81 15.74
N ALA A 154 1.41 19.48 15.42
CA ALA A 154 1.39 20.88 15.00
C ALA A 154 0.52 21.09 13.74
N GLY A 155 0.62 20.21 12.76
CA GLY A 155 -0.23 20.21 11.57
C GLY A 155 -1.71 19.99 11.87
N GLY A 156 -2.03 19.19 12.92
CA GLY A 156 -3.38 19.04 13.42
C GLY A 156 -4.00 20.31 14.00
N LEU A 157 -3.16 21.22 14.51
CA LEU A 157 -3.59 22.48 15.15
C LEU A 157 -3.67 23.68 14.19
N VAL A 158 -3.04 23.60 13.01
CA VAL A 158 -3.07 24.66 12.01
C VAL A 158 -3.97 24.28 10.83
N ALA A 159 -4.26 25.23 9.95
CA ALA A 159 -5.11 25.02 8.80
C ALA A 159 -4.41 25.30 7.45
N GLY A 160 -5.03 24.91 6.35
CA GLY A 160 -4.60 25.26 5.00
C GLY A 160 -3.26 24.62 4.61
N ALA A 161 -2.45 25.37 3.84
CA ALA A 161 -1.17 24.88 3.31
C ALA A 161 -0.16 24.52 4.41
N ALA A 162 -0.20 25.20 5.57
CA ALA A 162 0.70 24.93 6.69
C ALA A 162 0.50 23.51 7.23
N ARG A 163 -0.73 23.01 7.33
CA ARG A 163 -1.03 21.63 7.69
C ARG A 163 -0.40 20.64 6.72
N GLY A 164 -0.62 20.87 5.42
CA GLY A 164 -0.07 20.00 4.38
C GLY A 164 1.46 19.93 4.41
N LEU A 165 2.13 21.06 4.60
CA LEU A 165 3.58 21.14 4.72
C LEU A 165 4.09 20.41 5.97
N LEU A 166 3.45 20.60 7.12
CA LEU A 166 3.85 19.95 8.37
C LEU A 166 3.66 18.43 8.30
N TRP A 167 2.55 17.95 7.74
CA TRP A 167 2.33 16.52 7.58
C TRP A 167 3.25 15.88 6.55
N THR A 168 3.55 16.60 5.46
CA THR A 168 4.57 16.17 4.49
C THR A 168 5.96 16.10 5.14
N ALA A 169 6.32 17.08 5.96
CA ALA A 169 7.58 17.06 6.71
C ALA A 169 7.61 15.89 7.72
N ALA A 170 6.52 15.60 8.41
CA ALA A 170 6.40 14.46 9.32
C ALA A 170 6.63 13.13 8.59
N LEU A 171 5.97 12.94 7.45
CA LEU A 171 6.18 11.76 6.60
C LEU A 171 7.61 11.69 6.06
N ALA A 172 8.21 12.82 5.67
CA ALA A 172 9.60 12.85 5.23
C ALA A 172 10.56 12.41 6.36
N ILE A 173 10.26 12.73 7.63
CA ILE A 173 10.99 12.23 8.80
C ILE A 173 10.82 10.73 8.93
N ASP A 174 9.58 10.21 8.88
CA ASP A 174 9.29 8.78 9.06
C ASP A 174 9.96 7.92 7.97
N TYR A 175 9.73 8.25 6.70
CA TYR A 175 10.32 7.53 5.55
C TYR A 175 11.84 7.76 5.45
N GLY A 176 12.30 8.97 5.73
CA GLY A 176 13.73 9.32 5.74
C GLY A 176 14.50 8.58 6.83
N ALA A 177 13.93 8.48 8.04
CA ALA A 177 14.51 7.71 9.13
C ALA A 177 14.66 6.22 8.75
N ALA A 178 13.65 5.64 8.13
CA ALA A 178 13.70 4.26 7.66
C ALA A 178 14.76 4.07 6.55
N TRP A 179 14.80 4.96 5.56
CA TRP A 179 15.80 4.92 4.49
C TRP A 179 17.22 5.01 5.04
N LEU A 180 17.44 5.87 6.03
CA LEU A 180 18.72 6.01 6.73
C LEU A 180 19.00 4.92 7.78
N ARG A 181 18.11 3.93 7.92
CA ARG A 181 18.19 2.83 8.90
C ARG A 181 18.15 3.33 10.36
N TYR A 182 17.28 4.30 10.64
CA TYR A 182 16.99 4.85 11.97
C TYR A 182 18.27 5.26 12.74
N PRO A 183 19.07 6.23 12.25
CA PRO A 183 20.26 6.71 12.93
C PRO A 183 19.85 7.36 14.26
N THR A 184 20.21 6.72 15.38
CA THR A 184 19.76 7.15 16.71
C THR A 184 20.97 7.44 17.59
N PRO A 185 20.98 8.56 18.35
CA PRO A 185 22.06 8.87 19.27
C PRO A 185 22.37 7.70 20.19
N ARG A 186 23.65 7.39 20.41
CA ARG A 186 24.18 6.29 21.23
C ARG A 186 23.85 4.86 20.72
N LEU A 187 22.84 4.68 19.86
CA LEU A 187 22.43 3.37 19.32
C LEU A 187 22.94 3.12 17.89
N GLY A 188 23.40 4.17 17.19
CA GLY A 188 23.81 4.06 15.80
C GLY A 188 22.68 3.69 14.83
N ARG A 189 23.02 3.13 13.67
CA ARG A 189 22.07 2.67 12.65
C ARG A 189 21.69 1.20 12.85
N VAL A 190 20.50 0.82 12.37
CA VAL A 190 20.09 -0.61 12.32
C VAL A 190 21.05 -1.36 11.36
N PRO A 191 21.75 -2.40 11.81
CA PRO A 191 22.55 -3.24 10.92
C PRO A 191 21.69 -3.95 9.89
N THR A 192 22.19 -4.09 8.65
CA THR A 192 21.45 -4.79 7.57
C THR A 192 21.18 -6.25 7.92
N SER A 193 22.06 -6.89 8.67
CA SER A 193 21.89 -8.25 9.15
C SER A 193 20.70 -8.46 10.11
N GLN A 194 20.15 -7.39 10.68
CA GLN A 194 18.98 -7.47 11.56
C GLN A 194 17.65 -7.48 10.79
N TYR A 195 17.63 -7.18 9.49
CA TYR A 195 16.48 -7.34 8.62
C TYR A 195 16.35 -8.80 8.11
N ARG A 196 16.58 -9.77 8.98
CA ARG A 196 16.28 -11.18 8.69
C ARG A 196 14.80 -11.41 8.92
N VAL A 197 14.06 -11.60 7.84
CA VAL A 197 12.63 -11.87 7.84
C VAL A 197 12.36 -13.24 7.24
N ALA A 198 11.22 -13.81 7.57
CA ALA A 198 10.74 -15.01 6.90
C ALA A 198 10.27 -14.60 5.48
N ALA A 199 11.07 -14.94 4.46
CA ALA A 199 10.79 -14.55 3.07
C ALA A 199 9.40 -15.00 2.60
N ASP A 200 8.99 -16.21 2.99
CA ASP A 200 7.65 -16.75 2.70
C ASP A 200 6.55 -15.93 3.32
N HIS A 201 6.68 -15.61 4.58
CA HIS A 201 5.68 -14.84 5.31
C HIS A 201 5.55 -13.43 4.77
N LEU A 202 6.66 -12.74 4.52
CA LEU A 202 6.66 -11.40 3.95
C LEU A 202 6.00 -11.37 2.57
N ALA A 203 6.35 -12.31 1.69
CA ALA A 203 5.78 -12.41 0.36
C ALA A 203 4.26 -12.68 0.42
N GLU A 204 3.84 -13.58 1.29
CA GLU A 204 2.43 -13.90 1.51
C GLU A 204 1.65 -12.69 2.05
N ARG A 205 2.24 -11.93 3.01
CA ARG A 205 1.63 -10.71 3.56
C ARG A 205 1.36 -9.66 2.48
N TYR A 206 2.32 -9.37 1.61
CA TYR A 206 2.12 -8.43 0.51
C TYR A 206 1.08 -8.91 -0.50
N GLN A 207 1.08 -10.21 -0.81
CA GLN A 207 0.12 -10.80 -1.74
C GLN A 207 -1.31 -10.75 -1.18
N GLN A 208 -1.49 -11.06 0.09
CA GLN A 208 -2.78 -11.00 0.77
C GLN A 208 -3.29 -9.57 0.87
N PHE A 209 -2.44 -8.65 1.33
CA PHE A 209 -2.82 -7.24 1.43
C PHE A 209 -3.22 -6.66 0.07
N PHE A 210 -2.46 -6.95 -0.99
CA PHE A 210 -2.81 -6.49 -2.34
C PHE A 210 -4.15 -7.06 -2.80
N THR A 211 -4.38 -8.35 -2.58
CA THR A 211 -5.65 -9.01 -2.94
C THR A 211 -6.83 -8.39 -2.17
N LEU A 212 -6.64 -8.09 -0.89
CA LEU A 212 -7.66 -7.41 -0.09
C LEU A 212 -7.85 -5.96 -0.50
N ALA A 213 -6.77 -5.25 -0.90
CA ALA A 213 -6.86 -3.88 -1.40
C ALA A 213 -7.70 -3.78 -2.68
N LEU A 214 -7.72 -4.81 -3.53
CA LEU A 214 -8.65 -4.87 -4.67
C LEU A 214 -10.13 -4.90 -4.23
N GLY A 215 -10.40 -5.30 -2.99
CA GLY A 215 -11.73 -5.19 -2.39
C GLY A 215 -12.23 -3.75 -2.25
N ASP A 216 -11.33 -2.76 -2.18
CA ASP A 216 -11.67 -1.34 -2.26
C ASP A 216 -12.39 -1.03 -3.59
N LEU A 217 -11.80 -1.42 -4.71
CA LEU A 217 -12.38 -1.18 -6.04
C LEU A 217 -13.75 -1.85 -6.18
N ILE A 218 -13.90 -3.09 -5.69
CA ILE A 218 -15.20 -3.80 -5.71
C ILE A 218 -16.22 -3.07 -4.83
N LEU A 219 -15.84 -2.72 -3.59
CA LEU A 219 -16.74 -2.13 -2.61
C LEU A 219 -17.25 -0.75 -3.07
N VAL A 220 -16.33 0.14 -3.46
CA VAL A 220 -16.66 1.51 -3.85
C VAL A 220 -17.52 1.52 -5.11
N THR A 221 -17.15 0.74 -6.13
CA THR A 221 -17.91 0.68 -7.39
C THR A 221 -19.30 0.06 -7.20
N THR A 222 -19.41 -0.97 -6.33
CA THR A 222 -20.72 -1.59 -6.03
C THR A 222 -21.63 -0.63 -5.26
N ILE A 223 -21.09 0.11 -4.27
CA ILE A 223 -21.88 1.10 -3.52
C ILE A 223 -22.33 2.22 -4.45
N THR A 224 -21.44 2.78 -5.28
CA THR A 224 -21.77 3.85 -6.23
C THR A 224 -22.86 3.40 -7.23
N TYR A 225 -22.78 2.16 -7.69
CA TYR A 225 -23.83 1.59 -8.55
C TYR A 225 -25.16 1.43 -7.81
N ALA A 226 -25.14 0.90 -6.57
CA ALA A 226 -26.35 0.69 -5.77
C ALA A 226 -27.05 2.00 -5.40
N ASP A 227 -26.30 3.08 -5.21
CA ASP A 227 -26.81 4.42 -4.90
C ASP A 227 -27.28 5.19 -6.16
N SER A 228 -27.22 4.57 -7.34
CA SER A 228 -27.54 5.19 -8.63
C SER A 228 -28.67 4.48 -9.36
N ASP A 229 -29.34 5.17 -10.36
CA ASP A 229 -30.29 4.51 -11.24
C ASP A 229 -29.62 3.42 -12.07
N MET A 230 -30.21 2.25 -12.17
CA MET A 230 -29.71 1.09 -12.93
C MET A 230 -29.90 1.30 -14.45
N THR A 231 -29.05 2.11 -15.05
CA THR A 231 -29.02 2.30 -16.50
C THR A 231 -28.06 1.32 -17.18
N ALA A 232 -28.25 1.06 -18.48
CA ALA A 232 -27.38 0.22 -19.27
C ALA A 232 -25.90 0.71 -19.25
N GLY A 233 -25.69 2.04 -19.29
CA GLY A 233 -24.35 2.64 -19.22
C GLY A 233 -23.66 2.40 -17.89
N ARG A 234 -24.38 2.58 -16.76
CA ARG A 234 -23.84 2.32 -15.42
C ARG A 234 -23.59 0.83 -15.18
N THR A 235 -24.47 -0.04 -15.67
CA THR A 235 -24.25 -1.49 -15.61
C THR A 235 -23.01 -1.89 -16.40
N ALA A 236 -22.82 -1.35 -17.61
CA ALA A 236 -21.61 -1.57 -18.38
C ALA A 236 -20.35 -1.07 -17.66
N ALA A 237 -20.42 0.09 -17.00
CA ALA A 237 -19.34 0.66 -16.19
C ALA A 237 -18.98 -0.25 -15.01
N LEU A 238 -19.96 -0.80 -14.29
CA LEU A 238 -19.75 -1.75 -13.21
C LEU A 238 -19.05 -3.03 -13.69
N LEU A 239 -19.51 -3.58 -14.83
CA LEU A 239 -18.89 -4.77 -15.43
C LEU A 239 -17.45 -4.50 -15.88
N LEU A 240 -17.16 -3.30 -16.40
CA LEU A 240 -15.79 -2.88 -16.72
C LEU A 240 -14.93 -2.73 -15.47
N ALA A 241 -15.46 -2.15 -14.39
CA ALA A 241 -14.76 -2.05 -13.12
C ALA A 241 -14.40 -3.42 -12.54
N PHE A 242 -15.34 -4.37 -12.61
CA PHE A 242 -15.08 -5.75 -12.20
C PHE A 242 -14.03 -6.42 -13.09
N ALA A 243 -14.15 -6.27 -14.42
CA ALA A 243 -13.15 -6.80 -15.36
C ALA A 243 -11.75 -6.20 -15.10
N ALA A 244 -11.66 -4.89 -14.86
CA ALA A 244 -10.40 -4.24 -14.49
C ALA A 244 -9.83 -4.79 -13.18
N THR A 245 -10.67 -5.03 -12.17
CA THR A 245 -10.26 -5.65 -10.90
C THR A 245 -9.66 -7.03 -11.10
N VAL A 246 -10.32 -7.89 -11.90
CA VAL A 246 -9.83 -9.22 -12.22
C VAL A 246 -8.50 -9.14 -12.99
N LEU A 247 -8.35 -8.20 -13.92
CA LEU A 247 -7.13 -8.02 -14.69
C LEU A 247 -5.97 -7.49 -13.82
N LEU A 248 -6.23 -6.54 -12.91
CA LEU A 248 -5.24 -6.08 -11.93
C LEU A 248 -4.77 -7.23 -11.05
N TRP A 249 -5.69 -8.05 -10.54
CA TRP A 249 -5.37 -9.26 -9.79
C TRP A 249 -4.55 -10.25 -10.61
N GLN A 250 -4.95 -10.54 -11.85
CA GLN A 250 -4.24 -11.47 -12.73
C GLN A 250 -2.81 -10.99 -13.03
N VAL A 251 -2.63 -9.72 -13.40
CA VAL A 251 -1.31 -9.11 -13.66
C VAL A 251 -0.44 -9.12 -12.41
N TYR A 252 -1.03 -8.97 -11.22
CA TYR A 252 -0.30 -9.05 -9.96
C TYR A 252 0.10 -10.49 -9.64
N VAL A 253 -0.86 -11.42 -9.57
CA VAL A 253 -0.65 -12.79 -9.08
C VAL A 253 0.23 -13.60 -10.02
N HIS A 254 0.16 -13.32 -11.31
CA HIS A 254 0.82 -14.15 -12.36
C HIS A 254 2.32 -14.36 -12.12
N ARG A 255 3.01 -13.58 -11.27
CA ARG A 255 4.42 -13.83 -10.89
C ARG A 255 4.88 -13.18 -9.61
N ALA A 256 4.10 -12.29 -8.98
CA ALA A 256 4.66 -11.42 -7.94
C ALA A 256 4.98 -12.15 -6.63
N GLY A 257 4.06 -12.98 -6.11
CA GLY A 257 4.24 -13.62 -4.81
C GLY A 257 5.39 -14.65 -4.79
N ALA A 258 5.36 -15.59 -5.74
CA ALA A 258 6.40 -16.61 -5.84
C ALA A 258 7.79 -16.03 -6.17
N LEU A 259 7.83 -14.95 -6.96
CA LEU A 259 9.08 -14.29 -7.32
C LEU A 259 9.68 -13.49 -6.16
N LEU A 260 8.87 -12.84 -5.32
CA LEU A 260 9.39 -12.11 -4.17
C LEU A 260 10.11 -13.04 -3.20
N LYS A 261 9.50 -14.20 -2.88
CA LYS A 261 10.12 -15.25 -2.08
C LYS A 261 11.45 -15.70 -2.69
N ALA A 262 11.42 -16.19 -3.93
CA ALA A 262 12.61 -16.72 -4.62
C ALA A 262 13.72 -15.65 -4.73
N THR A 263 13.35 -14.38 -4.90
CA THR A 263 14.31 -13.27 -4.98
C THR A 263 14.99 -13.00 -3.64
N ILE A 264 14.24 -13.01 -2.54
CA ILE A 264 14.80 -12.83 -1.19
C ILE A 264 15.74 -13.99 -0.86
N GLU A 265 15.35 -15.24 -1.15
CA GLU A 265 16.14 -16.44 -0.87
C GLU A 265 17.44 -16.52 -1.71
N SER A 266 17.40 -16.09 -2.98
CA SER A 266 18.56 -16.11 -3.86
C SER A 266 19.49 -14.89 -3.72
N SER A 267 19.06 -13.85 -3.00
CA SER A 267 19.79 -12.60 -2.88
C SER A 267 20.96 -12.68 -1.90
N ARG A 268 22.09 -12.04 -2.23
CA ARG A 268 23.21 -11.81 -1.31
C ARG A 268 22.90 -10.78 -0.21
N ASP A 269 21.95 -9.86 -0.45
CA ASP A 269 21.42 -8.89 0.54
C ASP A 269 19.90 -8.98 0.61
N PRO A 270 19.32 -9.97 1.33
CA PRO A 270 17.88 -10.07 1.53
C PRO A 270 17.26 -8.82 2.15
N GLY A 271 18.02 -8.11 3.00
CA GLY A 271 17.58 -6.89 3.64
C GLY A 271 17.29 -5.73 2.67
N ARG A 272 17.86 -5.75 1.45
CA ARG A 272 17.52 -4.79 0.40
C ARG A 272 16.06 -4.95 -0.04
N PHE A 273 15.62 -6.17 -0.27
CA PHE A 273 14.23 -6.45 -0.71
C PHE A 273 13.21 -6.18 0.38
N VAL A 274 13.53 -6.46 1.64
CA VAL A 274 12.69 -6.08 2.79
C VAL A 274 12.44 -4.57 2.84
N ARG A 275 13.44 -3.76 2.44
CA ARG A 275 13.31 -2.29 2.40
C ARG A 275 12.66 -1.76 1.12
N SER A 276 12.78 -2.46 -0.01
CA SER A 276 12.22 -2.00 -1.29
C SER A 276 10.80 -2.50 -1.55
N ALA A 277 10.45 -3.69 -1.07
CA ALA A 277 9.12 -4.26 -1.24
C ALA A 277 7.97 -3.33 -0.78
N PRO A 278 8.07 -2.62 0.37
CA PRO A 278 7.05 -1.65 0.74
C PRO A 278 6.83 -0.56 -0.32
N ASN A 279 7.89 -0.08 -0.96
CA ASN A 279 7.79 1.03 -1.92
C ASN A 279 7.16 0.59 -3.25
N THR A 280 7.48 -0.61 -3.74
CA THR A 280 6.88 -1.14 -4.97
C THR A 280 5.41 -1.48 -4.79
N HIS A 281 5.05 -2.06 -3.63
CA HIS A 281 3.66 -2.37 -3.31
C HIS A 281 2.84 -1.12 -3.00
N LEU A 282 3.42 -0.09 -2.38
CA LEU A 282 2.78 1.21 -2.22
C LEU A 282 2.32 1.78 -3.58
N LEU A 283 3.18 1.75 -4.61
CA LEU A 283 2.81 2.21 -5.95
C LEU A 283 1.67 1.40 -6.55
N MET A 284 1.68 0.07 -6.36
CA MET A 284 0.60 -0.79 -6.84
C MET A 284 -0.72 -0.53 -6.10
N VAL A 285 -0.68 -0.39 -4.77
CA VAL A 285 -1.86 -0.08 -3.96
C VAL A 285 -2.38 1.33 -4.26
N ALA A 286 -1.50 2.32 -4.41
CA ALA A 286 -1.89 3.66 -4.86
C ALA A 286 -2.58 3.62 -6.24
N GLY A 287 -2.11 2.75 -7.13
CA GLY A 287 -2.76 2.48 -8.42
C GLY A 287 -4.17 1.88 -8.25
N VAL A 288 -4.38 0.98 -7.30
CA VAL A 288 -5.70 0.42 -6.98
C VAL A 288 -6.63 1.51 -6.44
N VAL A 289 -6.19 2.30 -5.46
CA VAL A 289 -6.97 3.43 -4.89
C VAL A 289 -7.35 4.44 -5.97
N ALA A 290 -6.42 4.80 -6.84
CA ALA A 290 -6.68 5.69 -7.96
C ALA A 290 -7.64 5.08 -9.00
N ALA A 291 -7.50 3.77 -9.30
CA ALA A 291 -8.43 3.05 -10.19
C ALA A 291 -9.84 2.97 -9.58
N SER A 292 -9.95 2.73 -8.28
CA SER A 292 -11.22 2.73 -7.56
C SER A 292 -11.93 4.08 -7.69
N ALA A 293 -11.24 5.18 -7.40
CA ALA A 293 -11.77 6.53 -7.62
C ALA A 293 -12.12 6.81 -9.08
N GLY A 294 -11.31 6.34 -10.04
CA GLY A 294 -11.56 6.48 -11.46
C GLY A 294 -12.83 5.73 -11.92
N PHE A 295 -13.02 4.48 -11.50
CA PHE A 295 -14.21 3.71 -11.84
C PHE A 295 -15.47 4.18 -11.10
N GLU A 296 -15.34 4.76 -9.90
CA GLU A 296 -16.45 5.50 -9.25
C GLU A 296 -16.98 6.60 -10.15
N VAL A 297 -16.08 7.41 -10.75
CA VAL A 297 -16.44 8.46 -11.72
C VAL A 297 -17.09 7.87 -12.96
N VAL A 298 -16.56 6.77 -13.52
CA VAL A 298 -17.14 6.12 -14.72
C VAL A 298 -18.56 5.64 -14.45
N ILE A 299 -18.86 5.09 -13.27
CA ILE A 299 -20.20 4.63 -12.90
C ILE A 299 -21.14 5.81 -12.66
N ALA A 300 -20.67 6.85 -11.97
CA ALA A 300 -21.50 8.04 -11.70
C ALA A 300 -21.89 8.77 -12.99
N HIS A 301 -20.98 8.88 -13.96
CA HIS A 301 -21.12 9.70 -15.16
C HIS A 301 -20.69 8.97 -16.45
N PRO A 302 -21.30 7.82 -16.82
CA PRO A 302 -20.78 6.95 -17.88
C PRO A 302 -20.79 7.56 -19.27
N THR A 303 -21.77 8.44 -19.54
CA THR A 303 -22.01 9.07 -20.86
C THR A 303 -21.48 10.49 -20.97
N ASP A 304 -21.10 11.10 -19.84
CA ASP A 304 -20.62 12.47 -19.80
C ASP A 304 -19.19 12.55 -20.31
N HIS A 305 -18.83 13.65 -20.96
CA HIS A 305 -17.46 13.92 -21.34
C HIS A 305 -16.57 14.09 -20.12
N SER A 306 -15.43 13.41 -20.12
CA SER A 306 -14.49 13.46 -19.01
C SER A 306 -13.81 14.82 -18.94
N THR A 307 -13.68 15.38 -17.74
CA THR A 307 -12.73 16.47 -17.50
C THR A 307 -11.29 15.93 -17.55
N PRO A 308 -10.28 16.79 -17.72
CA PRO A 308 -8.87 16.36 -17.68
C PRO A 308 -8.51 15.58 -16.41
N TRP A 309 -9.08 15.97 -15.27
CA TRP A 309 -8.89 15.28 -13.98
C TRP A 309 -9.55 13.91 -13.96
N GLN A 310 -10.75 13.79 -14.48
CA GLN A 310 -11.47 12.51 -14.57
C GLN A 310 -10.74 11.55 -15.51
N ALA A 311 -10.38 11.98 -16.71
CA ALA A 311 -9.59 11.16 -17.62
C ALA A 311 -8.24 10.79 -16.99
N GLY A 312 -7.60 11.74 -16.29
CA GLY A 312 -6.34 11.53 -15.56
C GLY A 312 -6.45 10.47 -14.49
N ILE A 313 -7.50 10.42 -13.68
CA ILE A 313 -7.65 9.41 -12.63
C ILE A 313 -8.08 8.03 -13.18
N ILE A 314 -8.97 7.99 -14.19
CA ILE A 314 -9.42 6.74 -14.82
C ILE A 314 -8.24 5.99 -15.45
N LEU A 315 -7.36 6.70 -16.16
CA LEU A 315 -6.19 6.10 -16.80
C LEU A 315 -4.99 6.00 -15.87
N GLY A 316 -4.85 6.98 -14.96
CA GLY A 316 -3.72 7.10 -14.03
C GLY A 316 -3.67 5.99 -13.01
N GLY A 317 -4.81 5.49 -12.52
CA GLY A 317 -4.87 4.34 -11.60
C GLY A 317 -4.18 3.09 -12.18
N PRO A 318 -4.65 2.56 -13.32
CA PRO A 318 -3.99 1.46 -14.02
C PRO A 318 -2.54 1.75 -14.40
N ALA A 319 -2.23 2.99 -14.83
CA ALA A 319 -0.84 3.38 -15.16
C ALA A 319 0.07 3.31 -13.92
N LEU A 320 -0.37 3.83 -12.78
CA LEU A 320 0.39 3.80 -11.54
C LEU A 320 0.61 2.37 -11.03
N PHE A 321 -0.41 1.51 -11.14
CA PHE A 321 -0.28 0.09 -10.85
C PHE A 321 0.76 -0.58 -11.75
N LEU A 322 0.69 -0.35 -13.07
CA LEU A 322 1.65 -0.91 -14.03
C LEU A 322 3.07 -0.37 -13.81
N ALA A 323 3.23 0.89 -13.41
CA ALA A 323 4.52 1.46 -13.02
C ALA A 323 5.09 0.76 -11.77
N GLY A 324 4.26 0.51 -10.75
CA GLY A 324 4.64 -0.29 -9.58
C GLY A 324 5.08 -1.71 -9.94
N ARG A 325 4.34 -2.36 -10.87
CA ARG A 325 4.69 -3.70 -11.39
C ARG A 325 5.99 -3.68 -12.21
N ALA A 326 6.17 -2.66 -13.04
CA ALA A 326 7.41 -2.51 -13.81
C ALA A 326 8.62 -2.30 -12.89
N ARG A 327 8.46 -1.49 -11.83
CA ARG A 327 9.49 -1.30 -10.82
C ARG A 327 9.81 -2.59 -10.07
N PHE A 328 8.81 -3.34 -9.64
CA PHE A 328 9.00 -4.64 -9.00
C PHE A 328 9.75 -5.61 -9.94
N GLU A 329 9.34 -5.68 -11.21
CA GLU A 329 10.00 -6.52 -12.21
C GLU A 329 11.47 -6.12 -12.43
N TYR A 330 11.76 -4.83 -12.44
CA TYR A 330 13.13 -4.32 -12.53
C TYR A 330 13.98 -4.73 -11.32
N GLU A 331 13.42 -4.69 -10.12
CA GLU A 331 14.13 -5.10 -8.90
C GLU A 331 14.44 -6.60 -8.89
N VAL A 332 13.53 -7.43 -9.43
CA VAL A 332 13.67 -8.89 -9.47
C VAL A 332 14.58 -9.36 -10.61
N PHE A 333 14.44 -8.77 -11.81
CA PHE A 333 15.07 -9.27 -13.04
C PHE A 333 16.06 -8.30 -13.67
N SER A 334 16.26 -7.10 -13.08
CA SER A 334 17.07 -6.00 -13.67
C SER A 334 16.60 -5.57 -15.08
N ARG A 335 15.38 -5.91 -15.44
CA ARG A 335 14.74 -5.55 -16.71
C ARG A 335 13.23 -5.38 -16.53
N VAL A 336 12.62 -4.64 -17.46
CA VAL A 336 11.16 -4.45 -17.52
C VAL A 336 10.61 -5.05 -18.79
N SER A 337 9.49 -5.75 -18.70
CA SER A 337 8.81 -6.33 -19.85
C SER A 337 8.31 -5.25 -20.81
N PRO A 338 8.53 -5.37 -22.13
CA PRO A 338 8.06 -4.38 -23.10
C PRO A 338 6.55 -4.14 -23.05
N SER A 339 5.75 -5.16 -22.72
CA SER A 339 4.29 -5.04 -22.59
C SER A 339 3.88 -3.96 -21.59
N ARG A 340 4.61 -3.78 -20.47
CA ARG A 340 4.34 -2.75 -19.47
C ARG A 340 4.70 -1.36 -19.95
N LEU A 341 5.84 -1.23 -20.65
CA LEU A 341 6.25 0.06 -21.22
C LEU A 341 5.28 0.52 -22.31
N VAL A 342 4.88 -0.40 -23.21
CA VAL A 342 3.86 -0.11 -24.25
C VAL A 342 2.53 0.27 -23.61
N ALA A 343 2.06 -0.46 -22.59
CA ALA A 343 0.81 -0.17 -21.90
C ALA A 343 0.84 1.21 -21.23
N LEU A 344 1.92 1.57 -20.54
CA LEU A 344 2.10 2.89 -19.96
C LEU A 344 2.09 3.99 -21.02
N LEU A 345 2.78 3.79 -22.13
CA LEU A 345 2.79 4.74 -23.24
C LEU A 345 1.38 4.92 -23.83
N VAL A 346 0.65 3.81 -24.06
CA VAL A 346 -0.72 3.87 -24.59
C VAL A 346 -1.64 4.65 -23.65
N LEU A 347 -1.59 4.40 -22.33
CA LEU A 347 -2.42 5.12 -21.36
C LEU A 347 -2.11 6.63 -21.33
N ILE A 348 -0.83 7.00 -21.43
CA ILE A 348 -0.40 8.41 -21.46
C ILE A 348 -0.86 9.09 -22.75
N VAL A 349 -0.62 8.46 -23.92
CA VAL A 349 -0.94 9.03 -25.22
C VAL A 349 -2.44 9.12 -25.46
N ALA A 350 -3.23 8.15 -24.95
CA ALA A 350 -4.67 8.16 -25.06
C ALA A 350 -5.35 9.27 -24.22
N GLY A 351 -4.71 9.70 -23.13
CA GLY A 351 -5.28 10.66 -22.18
C GLY A 351 -5.90 11.91 -22.82
N PRO A 352 -5.14 12.68 -23.62
CA PRO A 352 -5.67 13.91 -24.25
C PRO A 352 -6.88 13.68 -25.15
N ALA A 353 -6.92 12.55 -25.89
CA ALA A 353 -8.06 12.22 -26.77
C ALA A 353 -9.29 11.80 -25.95
N LEU A 354 -9.10 11.18 -24.79
CA LEU A 354 -10.18 10.68 -23.94
C LEU A 354 -10.85 11.78 -23.11
N VAL A 355 -10.26 12.96 -22.99
CA VAL A 355 -10.96 14.15 -22.43
C VAL A 355 -12.16 14.56 -23.28
N LEU A 356 -12.16 14.25 -24.59
CA LEU A 356 -13.28 14.54 -25.50
C LEU A 356 -14.27 13.37 -25.61
N ALA A 357 -14.03 12.28 -24.89
CA ALA A 357 -14.84 11.07 -24.96
C ALA A 357 -15.65 10.87 -23.66
N PRO A 358 -16.76 10.09 -23.72
CA PRO A 358 -17.47 9.66 -22.53
C PRO A 358 -16.59 8.91 -21.55
N ALA A 359 -16.82 9.06 -20.24
CA ALA A 359 -16.04 8.41 -19.20
C ALA A 359 -16.01 6.87 -19.36
N LEU A 360 -17.10 6.27 -19.86
CA LEU A 360 -17.18 4.85 -20.16
C LEU A 360 -16.12 4.40 -21.20
N VAL A 361 -15.82 5.25 -22.19
CA VAL A 361 -14.80 4.96 -23.22
C VAL A 361 -13.38 5.00 -22.58
N ALA A 362 -13.15 5.93 -21.67
CA ALA A 362 -11.89 5.97 -20.91
C ALA A 362 -11.72 4.72 -20.03
N GLY A 363 -12.78 4.31 -19.32
CA GLY A 363 -12.79 3.07 -18.53
C GLY A 363 -12.57 1.81 -19.39
N LEU A 364 -13.22 1.75 -20.56
CA LEU A 364 -13.00 0.66 -21.52
C LEU A 364 -11.56 0.62 -22.02
N THR A 365 -10.98 1.77 -22.37
CA THR A 365 -9.59 1.86 -22.82
C THR A 365 -8.62 1.36 -21.74
N ALA A 366 -8.80 1.80 -20.48
CA ALA A 366 -7.99 1.35 -19.36
C ALA A 366 -8.08 -0.19 -19.18
N THR A 367 -9.30 -0.74 -19.25
CA THR A 367 -9.56 -2.17 -19.11
C THR A 367 -8.93 -2.97 -20.26
N LEU A 368 -9.04 -2.51 -21.51
CA LEU A 368 -8.44 -3.17 -22.67
C LEU A 368 -6.89 -3.15 -22.62
N VAL A 369 -6.29 -2.08 -22.14
CA VAL A 369 -4.83 -2.02 -21.93
C VAL A 369 -4.38 -3.04 -20.89
N LEU A 370 -5.10 -3.14 -19.74
CA LEU A 370 -4.81 -4.17 -18.74
C LEU A 370 -4.99 -5.59 -19.31
N ALA A 371 -6.03 -5.82 -20.12
CA ALA A 371 -6.24 -7.10 -20.80
C ALA A 371 -5.09 -7.45 -21.76
N GLY A 372 -4.61 -6.47 -22.52
CA GLY A 372 -3.44 -6.64 -23.40
C GLY A 372 -2.18 -7.06 -22.62
N VAL A 373 -1.92 -6.45 -21.45
CA VAL A 373 -0.81 -6.83 -20.57
C VAL A 373 -1.00 -8.26 -20.06
N ALA A 374 -2.19 -8.61 -19.56
CA ALA A 374 -2.49 -9.94 -19.03
C ALA A 374 -2.34 -11.04 -20.10
N ILE A 375 -2.79 -10.78 -21.34
CA ILE A 375 -2.63 -11.68 -22.47
C ILE A 375 -1.15 -11.84 -22.82
N ALA A 376 -0.40 -10.73 -22.93
CA ALA A 376 1.03 -10.77 -23.23
C ALA A 376 1.84 -11.56 -22.17
N ASP A 377 1.48 -11.41 -20.88
CA ASP A 377 2.10 -12.17 -19.80
C ASP A 377 1.75 -13.68 -19.90
N SER A 378 0.49 -14.01 -20.23
CA SER A 378 0.03 -15.39 -20.39
C SER A 378 0.70 -16.08 -21.59
N ILE A 379 0.86 -15.38 -22.72
CA ILE A 379 1.56 -15.91 -23.90
C ILE A 379 3.03 -16.17 -23.56
N ARG A 380 3.70 -15.24 -22.90
CA ARG A 380 5.10 -15.38 -22.50
C ARG A 380 5.33 -16.55 -21.53
N ALA A 381 4.35 -16.87 -20.70
CA ALA A 381 4.43 -17.99 -19.77
C ALA A 381 4.20 -19.37 -20.42
N ARG A 382 3.55 -19.41 -21.59
CA ARG A 382 3.29 -20.68 -22.28
C ARG A 382 4.59 -21.31 -22.80
N GLY A 383 4.92 -22.51 -22.31
CA GLY A 383 6.06 -23.29 -22.77
C GLY A 383 7.43 -22.80 -22.25
N ALA A 384 7.51 -21.81 -21.43
CA ALA A 384 8.75 -21.36 -20.80
C ALA A 384 8.83 -21.87 -19.34
N PRO A 385 9.99 -22.38 -18.89
CA PRO A 385 10.20 -22.69 -17.48
C PRO A 385 10.06 -21.42 -16.63
N PRO A 386 9.75 -21.55 -15.32
CA PRO A 386 9.71 -20.41 -14.42
C PRO A 386 11.01 -19.62 -14.50
N GLU A 387 10.91 -18.34 -14.79
CA GLU A 387 12.07 -17.47 -14.91
C GLU A 387 12.72 -17.29 -13.54
N GLN A 388 14.02 -17.57 -13.43
CA GLN A 388 14.75 -17.39 -12.17
C GLN A 388 15.06 -15.92 -11.92
N PRO A 389 14.93 -15.45 -10.66
CA PRO A 389 15.31 -14.09 -10.30
C PRO A 389 16.78 -13.82 -10.62
N THR A 390 17.06 -12.69 -11.25
CA THR A 390 18.42 -12.18 -11.50
C THR A 390 18.54 -10.75 -10.96
N PRO A 391 18.48 -10.58 -9.63
CA PRO A 391 18.54 -9.25 -9.06
C PRO A 391 19.88 -8.59 -9.36
N SER A 392 19.85 -7.30 -9.73
CA SER A 392 21.08 -6.50 -9.90
C SER A 392 21.89 -6.51 -8.60
N MET A 393 23.19 -6.77 -8.72
CA MET A 393 24.16 -6.72 -7.61
C MET A 393 24.19 -5.37 -6.91
#